data_5487b1146f1d0fea1e911b2fc4c99f55
#
_entry.id   5487b1146f1d0fea1e911b2fc4c99f55
#
_cell.length_a   1.000
_cell.length_b   1.000
_cell.length_c   1.000
_cell.angle_alpha   90.00
_cell.angle_beta   90.00
_cell.angle_gamma   90.00
#
_symmetry.space_group_name_H-M   'P 1'
#
loop_
_entity.id
_entity.type
_entity.pdbx_description
1 polymer ?
#
loop_
_entity_poly.entity_id
_entity_poly.type
_entity_poly.pdbx_seq_one_letter_code
_entity_poly.pdbx_strand_id
1 'polypeptide(L)'
;MMMPRRMTKRIAVSAGLLMTMLLLIGSTYGKNKKSVDEPPFLYQAGTENIEKGCGGRLEVRKEGFAFHCPGGTFTLSYSGITLMQYRPDLSDEVMAMKIPWAYPPVLARASNNKYFTIVSNEQGKLRAVVLRVDEKNMRPYFAEIELQSGKSVQEYRSFDEFQ
;
A
#
# COMPACT_ATOMS: atom_id res chain seq x y z
N MET A 1 69.82 -51.95 19.48
CA MET A 1 70.96 -51.13 19.84
C MET A 1 70.70 -49.69 19.70
N MET A 2 70.82 -48.95 20.76
CA MET A 2 70.80 -47.47 20.88
C MET A 2 69.52 -46.69 20.80
N MET A 3 68.91 -46.42 21.96
CA MET A 3 68.29 -45.12 22.31
C MET A 3 69.32 -43.98 22.20
N PRO A 4 68.95 -42.74 22.00
CA PRO A 4 68.48 -41.96 23.13
C PRO A 4 67.53 -40.75 22.85
N ARG A 5 66.97 -40.32 23.97
CA ARG A 5 66.85 -39.00 24.57
C ARG A 5 65.80 -38.05 24.03
N ARG A 6 64.74 -38.01 24.82
CA ARG A 6 64.10 -36.87 25.50
C ARG A 6 64.63 -35.47 25.16
N MET A 7 63.67 -34.63 24.73
CA MET A 7 63.72 -33.22 25.12
C MET A 7 62.27 -32.69 25.31
N THR A 8 61.94 -32.62 26.56
CA THR A 8 60.83 -31.86 27.09
C THR A 8 61.10 -30.37 26.90
N LYS A 9 60.28 -29.66 26.20
CA LYS A 9 60.18 -28.20 26.36
C LYS A 9 58.78 -27.84 26.83
N ARG A 10 58.78 -27.47 28.07
CA ARG A 10 57.70 -26.76 28.74
C ARG A 10 57.55 -25.41 28.05
N ILE A 11 56.37 -25.08 27.59
CA ILE A 11 55.98 -23.69 27.32
C ILE A 11 54.78 -23.40 28.16
N ALA A 12 54.99 -22.42 28.99
CA ALA A 12 54.10 -21.93 30.01
C ALA A 12 52.86 -21.28 29.39
N VAL A 13 51.78 -21.58 30.00
CA VAL A 13 50.75 -20.70 30.52
C VAL A 13 50.86 -19.23 30.06
N SER A 14 49.93 -18.84 29.25
CA SER A 14 49.28 -17.52 29.34
C SER A 14 47.79 -17.70 29.23
N ALA A 15 47.21 -18.06 30.38
CA ALA A 15 45.82 -17.78 30.67
C ALA A 15 45.76 -16.28 30.86
N GLY A 16 45.07 -15.63 30.05
CA GLY A 16 44.86 -14.19 30.20
C GLY A 16 44.06 -13.59 29.07
N LEU A 17 42.86 -13.16 29.40
CA LEU A 17 42.10 -12.16 28.69
C LEU A 17 41.46 -12.56 27.37
N LEU A 18 40.47 -13.43 27.42
CA LEU A 18 39.45 -13.52 26.40
C LEU A 18 38.05 -13.55 27.05
N MET A 19 37.92 -12.69 28.01
CA MET A 19 36.62 -12.39 28.61
C MET A 19 36.32 -10.92 28.29
N THR A 20 35.11 -10.66 27.88
CA THR A 20 34.55 -9.31 27.66
C THR A 20 34.65 -8.77 26.23
N MET A 21 33.95 -9.44 25.29
CA MET A 21 33.30 -8.69 24.23
C MET A 21 31.99 -9.35 23.81
N LEU A 22 31.21 -9.69 24.84
CA LEU A 22 29.76 -9.97 24.65
C LEU A 22 29.06 -8.63 24.72
N LEU A 23 29.30 -7.83 23.73
CA LEU A 23 28.74 -6.51 23.62
C LEU A 23 27.58 -6.53 22.65
N LEU A 24 26.40 -6.34 23.24
CA LEU A 24 25.39 -5.42 22.76
C LEU A 24 25.06 -5.57 21.24
N ILE A 25 24.54 -6.73 20.89
CA ILE A 25 23.61 -6.76 19.78
C ILE A 25 22.33 -6.11 20.33
N GLY A 26 22.39 -4.81 20.48
CA GLY A 26 21.21 -3.99 20.64
C GLY A 26 20.37 -4.22 19.40
N SER A 27 19.35 -5.06 19.53
CA SER A 27 18.26 -5.14 18.57
C SER A 27 17.65 -3.74 18.49
N THR A 28 18.18 -2.94 17.58
CA THR A 28 17.47 -1.77 17.12
C THR A 28 16.24 -2.31 16.42
N TYR A 29 15.14 -2.41 17.15
CA TYR A 29 13.81 -2.44 16.57
C TYR A 29 13.69 -1.16 15.75
N GLY A 30 14.16 -1.24 14.53
CA GLY A 30 13.96 -0.21 13.54
C GLY A 30 12.45 -0.11 13.34
N LYS A 31 11.84 0.95 13.89
CA LYS A 31 10.56 1.42 13.40
C LYS A 31 10.70 1.44 11.88
N ASN A 32 9.96 0.59 11.18
CA ASN A 32 9.88 0.62 9.74
C ASN A 32 9.50 2.05 9.33
N LYS A 33 10.51 2.85 9.02
CA LYS A 33 10.30 4.06 8.23
C LYS A 33 9.73 3.53 6.93
N LYS A 34 8.42 3.78 6.66
CA LYS A 34 7.88 3.64 5.32
C LYS A 34 8.89 4.25 4.38
N SER A 35 9.46 3.45 3.50
CA SER A 35 10.43 3.94 2.53
C SER A 35 9.73 5.01 1.70
N VAL A 36 10.43 6.08 1.38
CA VAL A 36 9.95 7.20 0.55
C VAL A 36 9.49 6.73 -0.85
N ASP A 37 9.80 5.48 -1.20
CA ASP A 37 9.53 4.86 -2.49
C ASP A 37 8.31 3.94 -2.52
N GLU A 38 7.57 3.78 -1.40
CA GLU A 38 6.36 2.95 -1.40
C GLU A 38 5.26 3.66 -2.20
N PRO A 39 4.69 3.01 -3.24
CA PRO A 39 3.67 3.64 -4.07
C PRO A 39 2.46 4.00 -3.22
N PRO A 40 1.93 5.24 -3.34
CA PRO A 40 0.87 5.73 -2.47
C PRO A 40 -0.46 5.03 -2.67
N PHE A 41 -0.69 4.44 -3.85
CA PHE A 41 -1.92 3.75 -4.21
C PHE A 41 -1.66 2.29 -4.52
N LEU A 42 -2.51 1.40 -4.01
CA LEU A 42 -2.47 -0.03 -4.30
C LEU A 42 -3.80 -0.46 -4.92
N TYR A 43 -3.76 -1.02 -6.12
CA TYR A 43 -4.94 -1.57 -6.78
C TYR A 43 -5.50 -2.75 -5.97
N GLN A 44 -6.78 -2.72 -5.64
CA GLN A 44 -7.42 -3.77 -4.84
C GLN A 44 -8.48 -4.55 -5.62
N ALA A 45 -9.24 -3.84 -6.45
CA ALA A 45 -10.28 -4.43 -7.28
C ALA A 45 -10.61 -3.51 -8.45
N GLY A 46 -11.21 -4.03 -9.48
CA GLY A 46 -11.67 -3.23 -10.61
C GLY A 46 -12.15 -4.06 -11.78
N THR A 47 -12.57 -3.36 -12.81
CA THR A 47 -13.04 -3.96 -14.07
C THR A 47 -11.90 -4.22 -15.07
N GLU A 48 -10.71 -3.70 -14.79
CA GLU A 48 -9.52 -3.93 -15.60
C GLU A 48 -8.72 -5.12 -15.08
N ASN A 49 -8.01 -5.78 -15.98
CA ASN A 49 -7.18 -6.93 -15.64
C ASN A 49 -5.82 -6.47 -15.06
N ILE A 50 -5.87 -5.77 -13.93
CA ILE A 50 -4.69 -5.34 -13.17
C ILE A 50 -4.59 -6.21 -11.93
N GLU A 51 -3.42 -6.74 -11.65
CA GLU A 51 -3.20 -7.63 -10.50
C GLU A 51 -3.46 -6.89 -9.18
N LYS A 52 -4.15 -7.56 -8.25
CA LYS A 52 -4.38 -7.05 -6.91
C LYS A 52 -3.05 -6.80 -6.19
N GLY A 53 -2.94 -5.64 -5.54
CA GLY A 53 -1.72 -5.21 -4.86
C GLY A 53 -0.74 -4.46 -5.77
N CYS A 54 -1.05 -4.30 -7.07
CA CYS A 54 -0.22 -3.50 -7.96
C CYS A 54 -0.11 -2.07 -7.42
N GLY A 55 1.09 -1.70 -6.98
CA GLY A 55 1.40 -0.40 -6.43
C GLY A 55 1.67 0.62 -7.54
N GLY A 56 1.06 1.80 -7.43
CA GLY A 56 1.17 2.78 -8.49
C GLY A 56 0.86 4.21 -8.08
N ARG A 57 0.69 5.06 -9.08
CA ARG A 57 0.38 6.48 -8.94
C ARG A 57 -0.95 6.80 -9.61
N LEU A 58 -1.73 7.63 -8.95
CA LEU A 58 -2.92 8.24 -9.53
C LEU A 58 -2.52 9.59 -10.12
N GLU A 59 -2.82 9.79 -11.38
CA GLU A 59 -2.63 11.05 -12.09
C GLU A 59 -4.00 11.68 -12.32
N VAL A 60 -4.19 12.89 -11.83
CA VAL A 60 -5.36 13.72 -12.07
C VAL A 60 -5.09 14.56 -13.30
N ARG A 61 -5.86 14.38 -14.35
CA ARG A 61 -5.72 15.08 -15.63
C ARG A 61 -6.92 16.00 -15.84
N LYS A 62 -6.83 16.88 -16.82
CA LYS A 62 -7.91 17.81 -17.18
C LYS A 62 -9.24 17.10 -17.51
N GLU A 63 -9.18 15.89 -18.08
CA GLU A 63 -10.36 15.19 -18.61
C GLU A 63 -10.72 13.92 -17.83
N GLY A 64 -9.90 13.52 -16.87
CA GLY A 64 -10.14 12.29 -16.12
C GLY A 64 -8.96 11.84 -15.27
N PHE A 65 -9.04 10.61 -14.81
CA PHE A 65 -8.00 9.96 -14.04
C PHE A 65 -7.18 8.99 -14.87
N ALA A 66 -5.91 8.84 -14.52
CA ALA A 66 -5.11 7.73 -14.96
C ALA A 66 -4.39 7.12 -13.74
N PHE A 67 -4.57 5.83 -13.50
CA PHE A 67 -3.79 5.07 -12.56
C PHE A 67 -2.77 4.23 -13.32
N HIS A 68 -1.51 4.35 -12.93
CA HIS A 68 -0.39 3.65 -13.55
C HIS A 68 0.32 2.79 -12.51
N CYS A 69 0.46 1.51 -12.81
CA CYS A 69 1.30 0.60 -12.05
C CYS A 69 2.05 -0.35 -13.01
N PRO A 70 3.08 -1.08 -12.57
CA PRO A 70 3.83 -1.99 -13.45
C PRO A 70 2.97 -3.05 -14.15
N GLY A 71 1.84 -3.43 -13.54
CA GLY A 71 0.90 -4.41 -14.09
C GLY A 71 -0.11 -3.86 -15.08
N GLY A 72 -0.19 -2.55 -15.30
CA GLY A 72 -1.12 -1.95 -16.25
C GLY A 72 -1.50 -0.51 -15.96
N THR A 73 -2.36 0.00 -16.83
CA THR A 73 -2.91 1.35 -16.72
C THR A 73 -4.42 1.30 -16.77
N PHE A 74 -5.05 2.09 -15.90
CA PHE A 74 -6.49 2.29 -15.87
C PHE A 74 -6.80 3.77 -16.06
N THR A 75 -7.73 4.09 -16.96
CA THR A 75 -8.14 5.48 -17.24
C THR A 75 -9.65 5.62 -17.19
N LEU A 76 -10.13 6.71 -16.59
CA LEU A 76 -11.55 7.09 -16.53
C LEU A 76 -11.72 8.55 -16.89
N SER A 77 -12.72 8.85 -17.72
CA SER A 77 -13.15 10.22 -18.00
C SER A 77 -14.06 10.74 -16.90
N TYR A 78 -13.93 12.01 -16.53
CA TYR A 78 -14.82 12.66 -15.57
C TYR A 78 -16.29 12.66 -16.01
N SER A 79 -16.52 12.78 -17.30
CA SER A 79 -17.90 12.78 -17.85
C SER A 79 -18.65 11.47 -17.58
N GLY A 80 -17.91 10.36 -17.52
CA GLY A 80 -18.49 9.04 -17.21
C GLY A 80 -18.63 8.73 -15.74
N ILE A 81 -17.94 9.45 -14.85
CA ILE A 81 -17.94 9.14 -13.41
C ILE A 81 -19.32 9.39 -12.81
N THR A 82 -19.86 8.37 -12.17
CA THR A 82 -21.14 8.41 -11.48
C THR A 82 -20.99 8.46 -9.97
N LEU A 83 -19.88 7.92 -9.44
CA LEU A 83 -19.64 7.83 -8.01
C LEU A 83 -18.13 7.90 -7.69
N MET A 84 -17.77 8.66 -6.67
CA MET A 84 -16.47 8.64 -6.03
C MET A 84 -16.65 8.57 -4.53
N GLN A 85 -16.01 7.59 -3.87
CA GLN A 85 -16.11 7.39 -2.42
C GLN A 85 -14.74 7.13 -1.81
N TYR A 86 -14.51 7.67 -0.62
CA TYR A 86 -13.34 7.36 0.19
C TYR A 86 -13.77 6.80 1.55
N ARG A 87 -13.66 5.47 1.72
CA ARG A 87 -14.25 4.72 2.84
C ARG A 87 -13.35 3.56 3.29
N PRO A 88 -13.54 3.06 4.52
CA PRO A 88 -12.85 1.84 4.99
C PRO A 88 -13.38 0.55 4.34
N ASP A 89 -14.53 0.61 3.68
CA ASP A 89 -15.22 -0.52 3.04
C ASP A 89 -15.88 -0.08 1.72
N LEU A 90 -16.51 -1.00 1.02
CA LEU A 90 -17.44 -0.67 -0.07
C LEU A 90 -18.80 -0.33 0.50
N SER A 91 -19.42 0.72 -0.05
CA SER A 91 -20.80 1.05 0.28
C SER A 91 -21.78 0.02 -0.27
N ASP A 92 -22.96 -0.08 0.36
CA ASP A 92 -24.06 -0.90 -0.13
C ASP A 92 -24.48 -0.48 -1.54
N GLU A 93 -24.37 0.82 -1.85
CA GLU A 93 -24.63 1.37 -3.18
C GLU A 93 -23.71 0.74 -4.23
N VAL A 94 -22.41 0.71 -3.99
CA VAL A 94 -21.42 0.08 -4.91
C VAL A 94 -21.63 -1.42 -4.99
N MET A 95 -21.95 -2.07 -3.88
CA MET A 95 -22.18 -3.51 -3.83
C MET A 95 -23.46 -3.92 -4.57
N ALA A 96 -24.50 -3.06 -4.58
CA ALA A 96 -25.72 -3.29 -5.33
C ALA A 96 -25.57 -3.08 -6.86
N MET A 97 -24.50 -2.39 -7.29
CA MET A 97 -24.23 -2.20 -8.71
C MET A 97 -23.76 -3.49 -9.37
N LYS A 98 -24.28 -3.79 -10.55
CA LYS A 98 -23.85 -4.95 -11.37
C LYS A 98 -22.55 -4.65 -12.10
N ILE A 99 -21.47 -4.38 -11.35
CA ILE A 99 -20.16 -4.09 -11.89
C ILE A 99 -19.51 -5.40 -12.38
N PRO A 100 -19.02 -5.46 -13.62
CA PRO A 100 -18.33 -6.65 -14.14
C PRO A 100 -16.89 -6.72 -13.63
N TRP A 101 -16.71 -7.04 -12.35
CA TRP A 101 -15.41 -7.11 -11.70
C TRP A 101 -14.50 -8.14 -12.37
N ALA A 102 -13.33 -7.73 -12.86
CA ALA A 102 -12.25 -8.65 -13.24
C ALA A 102 -11.65 -9.29 -11.98
N TYR A 103 -11.52 -8.49 -10.92
CA TYR A 103 -11.14 -8.93 -9.57
C TYR A 103 -12.19 -8.43 -8.59
N PRO A 104 -12.97 -9.33 -7.98
CA PRO A 104 -13.97 -8.95 -6.99
C PRO A 104 -13.32 -8.29 -5.77
N PRO A 105 -13.93 -7.26 -5.22
CA PRO A 105 -13.40 -6.57 -4.05
C PRO A 105 -13.52 -7.43 -2.79
N VAL A 106 -12.44 -8.10 -2.43
CA VAL A 106 -12.26 -8.71 -1.11
C VAL A 106 -11.43 -7.73 -0.28
N LEU A 107 -12.11 -6.80 0.38
CA LEU A 107 -11.46 -5.78 1.19
C LEU A 107 -11.25 -6.32 2.60
N ALA A 108 -10.00 -6.24 3.07
CA ALA A 108 -9.71 -6.54 4.46
C ALA A 108 -10.24 -5.41 5.35
N ARG A 109 -11.13 -5.72 6.26
CA ARG A 109 -11.56 -4.81 7.33
C ARG A 109 -10.44 -4.62 8.36
N ALA A 110 -9.37 -3.94 7.97
CA ALA A 110 -8.36 -3.49 8.91
C ALA A 110 -8.71 -2.05 9.28
N SER A 111 -8.68 -1.73 10.56
CA SER A 111 -9.12 -0.45 11.14
C SER A 111 -8.52 0.80 10.50
N ASN A 112 -7.40 0.67 9.80
CA ASN A 112 -6.67 1.78 9.20
C ASN A 112 -6.65 1.78 7.67
N ASN A 113 -7.29 0.80 7.01
CA ASN A 113 -7.34 0.78 5.56
C ASN A 113 -8.49 1.65 5.08
N LYS A 114 -8.20 2.57 4.18
CA LYS A 114 -9.21 3.33 3.44
C LYS A 114 -9.06 3.06 1.95
N TYR A 115 -10.17 3.10 1.26
CA TYR A 115 -10.24 2.77 -0.16
C TYR A 115 -10.88 3.93 -0.93
N PHE A 116 -10.21 4.36 -1.96
CA PHE A 116 -10.77 5.28 -2.93
C PHE A 116 -11.43 4.46 -4.04
N THR A 117 -12.75 4.53 -4.10
CA THR A 117 -13.57 3.82 -5.09
C THR A 117 -14.11 4.81 -6.09
N ILE A 118 -13.89 4.53 -7.36
CA ILE A 118 -14.42 5.30 -8.48
C ILE A 118 -15.29 4.38 -9.33
N VAL A 119 -16.51 4.78 -9.63
CA VAL A 119 -17.38 4.10 -10.56
C VAL A 119 -17.73 5.04 -11.71
N SER A 120 -17.65 4.54 -12.92
CA SER A 120 -18.05 5.27 -14.12
C SER A 120 -19.02 4.45 -14.96
N ASN A 121 -19.84 5.15 -15.71
CA ASN A 121 -20.69 4.58 -16.75
C ASN A 121 -20.32 5.22 -18.09
N GLU A 122 -19.63 4.48 -18.91
CA GLU A 122 -19.21 4.92 -20.25
C GLU A 122 -20.05 4.17 -21.29
N GLN A 123 -20.95 4.86 -21.94
CA GLN A 123 -21.82 4.30 -22.99
C GLN A 123 -22.64 3.07 -22.50
N GLY A 124 -23.11 3.09 -21.27
CA GLY A 124 -23.87 1.98 -20.68
C GLY A 124 -23.02 0.87 -20.07
N LYS A 125 -21.70 0.94 -20.20
CA LYS A 125 -20.75 -0.01 -19.59
C LYS A 125 -20.25 0.53 -18.25
N LEU A 126 -20.54 -0.18 -17.17
CA LEU A 126 -19.99 0.13 -15.86
C LEU A 126 -18.51 -0.25 -15.79
N ARG A 127 -17.71 0.71 -15.34
CA ARG A 127 -16.30 0.51 -15.03
C ARG A 127 -16.05 0.97 -13.58
N ALA A 128 -15.17 0.29 -12.88
CA ALA A 128 -14.83 0.66 -11.52
C ALA A 128 -13.37 0.33 -11.20
N VAL A 129 -12.84 1.10 -10.25
CA VAL A 129 -11.55 0.84 -9.63
C VAL A 129 -11.64 1.09 -8.13
N VAL A 130 -10.97 0.25 -7.36
CA VAL A 130 -10.82 0.38 -5.91
C VAL A 130 -9.34 0.42 -5.60
N LEU A 131 -8.88 1.55 -5.10
CA LEU A 131 -7.50 1.80 -4.74
C LEU A 131 -7.38 1.92 -3.22
N ARG A 132 -6.52 1.13 -2.59
CA ARG A 132 -6.15 1.35 -1.19
C ARG A 132 -5.17 2.49 -1.13
N VAL A 133 -5.44 3.46 -0.27
CA VAL A 133 -4.60 4.65 -0.07
C VAL A 133 -4.79 5.19 1.33
N ASP A 134 -3.69 5.57 1.98
CA ASP A 134 -3.73 6.23 3.28
C ASP A 134 -4.31 7.65 3.13
N GLU A 135 -5.00 8.12 4.16
CA GLU A 135 -5.61 9.46 4.18
C GLU A 135 -4.59 10.57 3.89
N LYS A 136 -3.40 10.48 4.48
CA LYS A 136 -2.31 11.43 4.24
C LYS A 136 -1.96 11.57 2.75
N ASN A 137 -1.99 10.46 2.03
CA ASN A 137 -1.68 10.41 0.60
C ASN A 137 -2.88 10.80 -0.26
N MET A 138 -4.11 10.60 0.24
CA MET A 138 -5.33 10.94 -0.50
C MET A 138 -5.72 12.42 -0.37
N ARG A 139 -5.48 13.06 0.77
CA ARG A 139 -5.87 14.46 1.04
C ARG A 139 -5.50 15.46 -0.05
N PRO A 140 -4.28 15.46 -0.61
CA PRO A 140 -3.92 16.39 -1.68
C PRO A 140 -4.77 16.22 -2.94
N TYR A 141 -5.26 15.00 -3.18
CA TYR A 141 -6.04 14.69 -4.36
C TYR A 141 -7.49 15.16 -4.29
N PHE A 142 -8.10 15.28 -3.09
CA PHE A 142 -9.51 15.65 -2.97
C PHE A 142 -9.82 16.99 -3.65
N ALA A 143 -9.08 18.02 -3.29
CA ALA A 143 -9.29 19.35 -3.86
C ALA A 143 -9.04 19.39 -5.37
N GLU A 144 -8.00 18.70 -5.85
CA GLU A 144 -7.68 18.62 -7.26
C GLU A 144 -8.75 17.86 -8.05
N ILE A 145 -9.22 16.73 -7.52
CA ILE A 145 -10.29 15.93 -8.11
C ILE A 145 -11.58 16.75 -8.22
N GLU A 146 -11.99 17.40 -7.14
CA GLU A 146 -13.21 18.22 -7.13
C GLU A 146 -13.12 19.40 -8.09
N LEU A 147 -11.96 20.07 -8.13
CA LEU A 147 -11.72 21.18 -9.04
C LEU A 147 -11.78 20.76 -10.51
N GLN A 148 -11.15 19.64 -10.86
CA GLN A 148 -11.06 19.19 -12.26
C GLN A 148 -12.34 18.50 -12.74
N SER A 149 -12.97 17.71 -11.86
CA SER A 149 -14.15 16.92 -12.23
C SER A 149 -15.47 17.68 -12.07
N GLY A 150 -15.49 18.71 -11.23
CA GLY A 150 -16.74 19.35 -10.77
C GLY A 150 -17.61 18.44 -9.90
N LYS A 151 -17.05 17.32 -9.39
CA LYS A 151 -17.78 16.30 -8.61
C LYS A 151 -17.08 16.09 -7.27
N SER A 152 -17.85 15.97 -6.19
CA SER A 152 -17.33 15.74 -4.86
C SER A 152 -17.01 14.26 -4.62
N VAL A 153 -16.01 14.01 -3.79
CA VAL A 153 -15.70 12.70 -3.24
C VAL A 153 -16.49 12.52 -1.95
N GLN A 154 -17.31 11.47 -1.89
CA GLN A 154 -18.06 11.13 -0.68
C GLN A 154 -17.10 10.53 0.36
N GLU A 155 -16.82 11.27 1.41
CA GLU A 155 -15.99 10.80 2.52
C GLU A 155 -16.86 10.15 3.60
N TYR A 156 -16.44 8.97 4.05
CA TYR A 156 -17.01 8.36 5.25
C TYR A 156 -16.37 8.99 6.48
N ARG A 157 -17.15 9.73 7.26
CA ARG A 157 -16.76 10.24 8.57
C ARG A 157 -17.35 9.32 9.63
N SER A 158 -16.48 8.67 10.42
CA SER A 158 -16.91 7.95 11.60
C SER A 158 -17.46 8.93 12.61
N PHE A 159 -18.58 8.59 13.27
CA PHE A 159 -19.13 9.40 14.36
C PHE A 159 -18.19 9.58 15.55
N ASP A 160 -17.13 8.75 15.64
CA ASP A 160 -16.16 8.79 16.74
C ASP A 160 -15.16 9.96 16.63
N GLU A 161 -15.15 10.72 15.55
CA GLU A 161 -14.27 11.90 15.38
C GLU A 161 -14.83 13.17 16.07
N PHE A 162 -15.98 13.09 16.71
CA PHE A 162 -16.64 14.23 17.36
C PHE A 162 -16.67 14.14 18.91
N GLN A 163 -15.88 13.23 19.51
CA GLN A 163 -15.74 13.13 20.96
C GLN A 163 -14.40 13.67 21.47
#